data_d915aaf4449755726efa6f82c8697bd9
#
_entry.id   d915aaf4449755726efa6f82c8697bd9
#
_cell.length_a   1.000
_cell.length_b   1.000
_cell.length_c   1.000
_cell.angle_alpha   90.00
_cell.angle_beta   90.00
_cell.angle_gamma   90.00
#
_symmetry.space_group_name_H-M   'P 1'
#
loop_
_entity.id
_entity.type
_entity.pdbx_description
1 polymer ?
#
loop_
_entity_poly.entity_id
_entity_poly.type
_entity_poly.pdbx_seq_one_letter_code
_entity_poly.pdbx_strand_id
1 'polypeptide(L)'
;MIDIKSLTLEELQAELKKMGQPSFRAGQIFKWLHEGVKSFDEMTNISKSLREELGQKCYISSATIEKKLISDYDDTVKYLFSFRDGETVESVLMKYHHGYTSCISTQVGCKMGCTFCATGMGGYVRNLTPSEMLAQLQAEQADRNIRISNIVLMGMGEPLDNFDNVIRFLKLVSDDKGMNIGMRHISLSTCGVVPKIYELADLKLQLTLSVSLHAPNDQIRSKTMPVNRRWGIDELLEACRYYLKMTNRRISFEYAMIDNVNDSDACARELAKRLHGMLAVSYTHLRAHET
;
A
#
# COMPACT_ATOMS: atom_id res chain seq x y z
N MET A 1 -1.22 16.39 18.98
CA MET A 1 -0.13 16.76 18.05
C MET A 1 -0.53 16.33 16.64
N ILE A 2 -0.25 17.14 15.63
CA ILE A 2 -0.58 16.88 14.22
C ILE A 2 0.51 15.98 13.60
N ASP A 3 0.10 14.92 12.89
CA ASP A 3 1.01 14.15 12.04
C ASP A 3 1.27 14.95 10.75
N ILE A 4 2.34 15.75 10.78
CA ILE A 4 2.61 16.75 9.74
C ILE A 4 2.92 16.13 8.37
N LYS A 5 3.51 14.93 8.34
CA LYS A 5 3.85 14.22 7.09
C LYS A 5 2.63 13.60 6.40
N SER A 6 1.50 13.47 7.11
CA SER A 6 0.21 13.05 6.54
C SER A 6 -0.56 14.19 5.86
N LEU A 7 -0.10 15.44 5.96
CA LEU A 7 -0.76 16.59 5.35
C LEU A 7 -0.37 16.75 3.88
N THR A 8 -1.35 17.06 3.03
CA THR A 8 -1.06 17.55 1.67
C THR A 8 -0.37 18.92 1.73
N LEU A 9 0.22 19.36 0.62
CA LEU A 9 0.87 20.67 0.57
C LEU A 9 -0.11 21.80 0.90
N GLU A 10 -1.36 21.74 0.42
CA GLU A 10 -2.40 22.72 0.69
C GLU A 10 -2.79 22.73 2.18
N GLU A 11 -2.95 21.55 2.78
CA GLU A 11 -3.25 21.42 4.21
C GLU A 11 -2.10 21.95 5.07
N LEU A 12 -0.86 21.65 4.68
CA LEU A 12 0.33 22.17 5.36
C LEU A 12 0.41 23.71 5.24
N GLN A 13 0.07 24.28 4.08
CA GLN A 13 -0.04 25.72 3.90
C GLN A 13 -1.09 26.33 4.84
N ALA A 14 -2.24 25.69 4.97
CA ALA A 14 -3.31 26.15 5.85
C ALA A 14 -2.89 26.11 7.33
N GLU A 15 -2.21 25.05 7.78
CA GLU A 15 -1.68 24.94 9.15
C GLU A 15 -0.60 26.00 9.45
N LEU A 16 0.35 26.19 8.53
CA LEU A 16 1.40 27.19 8.71
C LEU A 16 0.84 28.62 8.69
N LYS A 17 -0.21 28.89 7.92
CA LYS A 17 -0.91 30.18 7.93
C LYS A 17 -1.52 30.49 9.30
N LYS A 18 -2.10 29.48 9.98
CA LYS A 18 -2.58 29.62 11.37
C LYS A 18 -1.45 29.97 12.36
N MET A 19 -0.22 29.58 12.04
CA MET A 19 0.99 29.88 12.79
C MET A 19 1.64 31.21 12.35
N GLY A 20 0.98 32.02 11.52
CA GLY A 20 1.50 33.29 11.01
C GLY A 20 2.65 33.15 10.02
N GLN A 21 2.86 31.97 9.43
CA GLN A 21 3.98 31.71 8.52
C GLN A 21 3.59 31.97 7.07
N PRO A 22 4.53 32.47 6.24
CA PRO A 22 4.31 32.65 4.82
C PRO A 22 4.12 31.33 4.09
N SER A 23 3.27 31.30 3.04
CA SER A 23 2.88 30.08 2.29
C SER A 23 4.07 29.31 1.68
N PHE A 24 5.15 30.01 1.28
CA PHE A 24 6.33 29.35 0.70
C PHE A 24 7.06 28.41 1.67
N ARG A 25 6.90 28.65 2.98
CA ARG A 25 7.50 27.78 4.03
C ARG A 25 6.91 26.36 3.96
N ALA A 26 5.65 26.22 3.57
CA ALA A 26 5.05 24.90 3.38
C ALA A 26 5.78 24.07 2.32
N GLY A 27 6.15 24.67 1.19
CA GLY A 27 6.91 23.97 0.17
C GLY A 27 8.30 23.51 0.65
N GLN A 28 8.97 24.33 1.48
CA GLN A 28 10.25 23.96 2.07
C GLN A 28 10.12 22.79 3.06
N ILE A 29 9.15 22.86 3.97
CA ILE A 29 8.90 21.81 4.97
C ILE A 29 8.42 20.53 4.28
N PHE A 30 7.49 20.63 3.33
CA PHE A 30 6.98 19.49 2.57
C PHE A 30 8.11 18.72 1.87
N LYS A 31 9.04 19.43 1.24
CA LYS A 31 10.21 18.83 0.62
C LYS A 31 11.05 18.06 1.63
N TRP A 32 11.38 18.64 2.78
CA TRP A 32 12.13 17.97 3.85
C TRP A 32 11.42 16.70 4.34
N LEU A 33 10.09 16.77 4.57
CA LEU A 33 9.30 15.64 5.01
C LEU A 33 9.34 14.48 3.99
N HIS A 34 9.32 14.80 2.70
CA HIS A 34 9.38 13.79 1.62
C HIS A 34 10.82 13.31 1.34
N GLU A 35 11.83 14.05 1.71
CA GLU A 35 13.24 13.62 1.72
C GLU A 35 13.56 12.68 2.88
N GLY A 36 12.65 12.54 3.86
CA GLY A 36 12.75 11.53 4.90
C GLY A 36 13.41 11.98 6.19
N VAL A 37 13.41 13.30 6.48
CA VAL A 37 13.89 13.79 7.79
C VAL A 37 13.13 13.16 8.94
N LYS A 38 13.83 12.91 10.03
CA LYS A 38 13.27 12.29 11.25
C LYS A 38 12.99 13.30 12.35
N SER A 39 13.57 14.50 12.26
CA SER A 39 13.36 15.59 13.21
C SER A 39 13.26 16.94 12.52
N PHE A 40 12.61 17.91 13.17
CA PHE A 40 12.56 19.28 12.66
C PHE A 40 13.94 19.96 12.66
N ASP A 41 14.88 19.50 13.50
CA ASP A 41 16.22 20.07 13.59
C ASP A 41 17.06 19.84 12.35
N GLU A 42 16.75 18.83 11.55
CA GLU A 42 17.38 18.55 10.27
C GLU A 42 17.01 19.57 9.19
N MET A 43 15.92 20.34 9.36
CA MET A 43 15.42 21.32 8.39
C MET A 43 16.22 22.63 8.45
N THR A 44 17.46 22.61 7.96
CA THR A 44 18.45 23.69 8.16
C THR A 44 18.08 25.04 7.56
N ASN A 45 17.19 25.09 6.55
CA ASN A 45 16.69 26.33 5.94
C ASN A 45 15.40 26.87 6.61
N ILE A 46 14.96 26.24 7.69
CA ILE A 46 13.84 26.68 8.54
C ILE A 46 14.40 27.31 9.82
N SER A 47 13.85 28.47 10.22
CA SER A 47 14.33 29.17 11.42
C SER A 47 14.18 28.30 12.67
N LYS A 48 15.10 28.45 13.63
CA LYS A 48 15.10 27.71 14.89
C LYS A 48 13.76 27.85 15.62
N SER A 49 13.24 29.08 15.70
CA SER A 49 11.94 29.35 16.37
C SER A 49 10.78 28.60 15.73
N LEU A 50 10.74 28.50 14.38
CA LEU A 50 9.69 27.75 13.71
C LEU A 50 9.86 26.24 13.90
N ARG A 51 11.09 25.72 13.89
CA ARG A 51 11.34 24.29 14.19
C ARG A 51 10.89 23.92 15.61
N GLU A 52 11.16 24.77 16.60
CA GLU A 52 10.71 24.59 17.98
C GLU A 52 9.17 24.64 18.08
N GLU A 53 8.52 25.59 17.40
CA GLU A 53 7.04 25.69 17.38
C GLU A 53 6.42 24.47 16.70
N LEU A 54 6.99 23.99 15.59
CA LEU A 54 6.54 22.75 14.93
C LEU A 54 6.67 21.54 15.86
N GLY A 55 7.80 21.42 16.58
CA GLY A 55 8.01 20.33 17.54
C GLY A 55 7.02 20.31 18.71
N GLN A 56 6.46 21.46 19.07
CA GLN A 56 5.42 21.54 20.11
C GLN A 56 4.04 21.14 19.61
N LYS A 57 3.71 21.42 18.34
CA LYS A 57 2.38 21.23 17.75
C LYS A 57 2.24 19.97 16.90
N CYS A 58 3.34 19.54 16.31
CA CYS A 58 3.39 18.47 15.31
C CYS A 58 4.39 17.37 15.68
N TYR A 59 4.28 16.25 14.98
CA TYR A 59 5.31 15.21 15.00
C TYR A 59 5.57 14.68 13.59
N ILE A 60 6.74 14.09 13.39
CA ILE A 60 7.13 13.43 12.14
C ILE A 60 7.12 11.93 12.40
N SER A 61 6.24 11.19 11.72
CA SER A 61 6.27 9.74 11.76
C SER A 61 7.50 9.20 11.03
N SER A 62 8.18 8.26 11.64
CA SER A 62 9.30 7.52 11.05
C SER A 62 9.13 6.03 11.28
N ALA A 63 9.74 5.22 10.44
CA ALA A 63 9.86 3.78 10.62
C ALA A 63 11.28 3.46 11.10
N THR A 64 11.38 2.67 12.17
CA THR A 64 12.66 2.16 12.67
C THR A 64 12.85 0.74 12.15
N ILE A 65 14.02 0.42 11.60
CA ILE A 65 14.35 -0.94 11.17
C ILE A 65 14.71 -1.77 12.40
N GLU A 66 13.82 -2.67 12.80
CA GLU A 66 14.06 -3.63 13.88
C GLU A 66 14.87 -4.83 13.40
N LYS A 67 14.57 -5.29 12.20
CA LYS A 67 15.24 -6.44 11.60
C LYS A 67 15.21 -6.31 10.08
N LYS A 68 16.27 -6.79 9.44
CA LYS A 68 16.29 -7.01 7.99
C LYS A 68 16.87 -8.38 7.67
N LEU A 69 16.29 -9.02 6.65
CA LEU A 69 16.78 -10.25 6.06
C LEU A 69 17.12 -9.95 4.61
N ILE A 70 18.31 -10.27 4.20
CA ILE A 70 18.81 -10.05 2.84
C ILE A 70 18.87 -11.42 2.17
N SER A 71 18.30 -11.52 0.96
CA SER A 71 18.36 -12.75 0.16
C SER A 71 19.79 -13.02 -0.30
N ASP A 72 20.19 -14.28 -0.24
CA ASP A 72 21.50 -14.73 -0.79
C ASP A 72 21.45 -14.94 -2.32
N TYR A 73 20.26 -14.90 -2.93
CA TYR A 73 20.06 -15.21 -4.37
C TYR A 73 19.88 -13.97 -5.23
N ASP A 74 19.34 -12.90 -4.65
CA ASP A 74 19.06 -11.65 -5.33
C ASP A 74 19.20 -10.48 -4.34
N ASP A 75 18.95 -9.26 -4.80
CA ASP A 75 19.01 -8.07 -3.95
C ASP A 75 17.71 -7.83 -3.15
N THR A 76 16.86 -8.84 -2.96
CA THR A 76 15.64 -8.73 -2.16
C THR A 76 15.96 -8.57 -0.69
N VAL A 77 15.30 -7.61 -0.06
CA VAL A 77 15.44 -7.36 1.39
C VAL A 77 14.07 -7.33 2.03
N LYS A 78 13.86 -8.18 3.04
CA LYS A 78 12.68 -8.13 3.89
C LYS A 78 13.00 -7.34 5.15
N TYR A 79 12.17 -6.34 5.45
CA TYR A 79 12.28 -5.49 6.63
C TYR A 79 11.18 -5.80 7.63
N LEU A 80 11.50 -5.66 8.90
CA LEU A 80 10.57 -5.50 10.00
C LEU A 80 10.73 -4.06 10.50
N PHE A 81 9.69 -3.26 10.38
CA PHE A 81 9.65 -1.89 10.85
C PHE A 81 8.83 -1.77 12.12
N SER A 82 9.28 -0.92 13.06
CA SER A 82 8.48 -0.46 14.19
C SER A 82 8.10 1.01 14.02
N PHE A 83 6.96 1.37 14.61
CA PHE A 83 6.44 2.74 14.67
C PHE A 83 6.47 3.29 16.10
N ARG A 84 6.04 4.54 16.26
CA ARG A 84 6.10 5.27 17.53
C ARG A 84 5.37 4.59 18.69
N ASP A 85 4.34 3.84 18.43
CA ASP A 85 3.54 3.09 19.41
C ASP A 85 4.10 1.69 19.74
N GLY A 86 5.21 1.30 19.09
CA GLY A 86 5.84 0.00 19.25
C GLY A 86 5.26 -1.10 18.35
N GLU A 87 4.20 -0.81 17.60
CA GLU A 87 3.64 -1.75 16.64
C GLU A 87 4.55 -1.97 15.44
N THR A 88 4.50 -3.17 14.88
CA THR A 88 5.43 -3.58 13.81
C THR A 88 4.71 -4.03 12.54
N VAL A 89 5.36 -3.77 11.41
CA VAL A 89 4.94 -4.29 10.10
C VAL A 89 6.11 -4.78 9.28
N GLU A 90 5.81 -5.65 8.33
CA GLU A 90 6.77 -6.14 7.35
C GLU A 90 6.70 -5.34 6.04
N SER A 91 7.83 -5.22 5.37
CA SER A 91 7.93 -4.69 4.01
C SER A 91 9.01 -5.46 3.25
N VAL A 92 8.90 -5.50 1.91
CA VAL A 92 9.87 -6.19 1.06
C VAL A 92 10.33 -5.28 -0.06
N LEU A 93 11.63 -5.03 -0.12
CA LEU A 93 12.27 -4.33 -1.21
C LEU A 93 12.83 -5.34 -2.21
N MET A 94 12.41 -5.23 -3.46
CA MET A 94 12.82 -6.12 -4.56
C MET A 94 13.51 -5.31 -5.66
N LYS A 95 14.55 -5.88 -6.25
CA LYS A 95 15.24 -5.29 -7.39
C LYS A 95 14.83 -5.97 -8.69
N TYR A 96 14.40 -5.17 -9.65
CA TYR A 96 14.08 -5.62 -11.00
C TYR A 96 14.94 -4.85 -12.04
N HIS A 97 14.94 -5.30 -13.29
CA HIS A 97 15.64 -4.60 -14.39
C HIS A 97 15.14 -3.15 -14.60
N HIS A 98 13.90 -2.86 -14.21
CA HIS A 98 13.26 -1.54 -14.32
C HIS A 98 13.34 -0.71 -13.02
N GLY A 99 14.16 -1.11 -12.05
CA GLY A 99 14.37 -0.41 -10.80
C GLY A 99 13.88 -1.16 -9.56
N TYR A 100 13.83 -0.46 -8.43
CA TYR A 100 13.41 -1.05 -7.17
C TYR A 100 11.90 -0.94 -6.98
N THR A 101 11.30 -2.03 -6.53
CA THR A 101 9.89 -2.12 -6.15
C THR A 101 9.79 -2.37 -4.65
N SER A 102 9.04 -1.54 -3.95
CA SER A 102 8.74 -1.76 -2.53
C SER A 102 7.34 -2.33 -2.36
N CYS A 103 7.24 -3.43 -1.61
CA CYS A 103 5.99 -4.05 -1.16
C CYS A 103 5.72 -3.60 0.27
N ILE A 104 4.80 -2.64 0.45
CA ILE A 104 4.53 -2.02 1.74
C ILE A 104 3.25 -2.54 2.39
N SER A 105 3.21 -2.44 3.71
CA SER A 105 2.05 -2.72 4.55
C SER A 105 1.14 -1.50 4.68
N THR A 106 -0.16 -1.75 4.87
CA THR A 106 -1.20 -0.70 5.03
C THR A 106 -1.92 -0.78 6.37
N GLN A 107 -1.76 -1.88 7.10
CA GLN A 107 -2.34 -2.08 8.44
C GLN A 107 -1.34 -2.84 9.32
N VAL A 108 -1.47 -2.69 10.62
CA VAL A 108 -0.87 -3.61 11.59
C VAL A 108 -1.85 -4.77 11.77
N GLY A 109 -1.46 -5.95 11.24
CA GLY A 109 -2.35 -7.10 11.14
C GLY A 109 -3.42 -6.95 10.05
N CYS A 110 -4.41 -7.86 10.04
CA CYS A 110 -5.49 -7.85 9.05
C CYS A 110 -6.72 -8.60 9.59
N LYS A 111 -7.91 -8.03 9.40
CA LYS A 111 -9.17 -8.65 9.86
C LYS A 111 -9.87 -9.53 8.82
N MET A 112 -9.33 -9.66 7.60
CA MET A 112 -10.00 -10.38 6.50
C MET A 112 -10.04 -11.90 6.70
N GLY A 113 -9.11 -12.46 7.50
CA GLY A 113 -9.14 -13.85 7.92
C GLY A 113 -8.89 -14.88 6.83
N CYS A 114 -8.18 -14.52 5.75
CA CYS A 114 -7.79 -15.48 4.70
C CYS A 114 -6.95 -16.61 5.29
N THR A 115 -7.37 -17.87 5.07
CA THR A 115 -6.81 -19.05 5.77
C THR A 115 -5.36 -19.38 5.40
N PHE A 116 -4.90 -18.89 4.26
CA PHE A 116 -3.54 -19.09 3.75
C PHE A 116 -2.58 -17.92 4.06
N CYS A 117 -3.08 -16.86 4.72
CA CYS A 117 -2.32 -15.63 4.94
C CYS A 117 -1.80 -15.55 6.37
N ALA A 118 -0.47 -15.48 6.52
CA ALA A 118 0.18 -15.37 7.83
C ALA A 118 -0.22 -14.09 8.59
N THR A 119 -0.44 -12.97 7.90
CA THR A 119 -0.88 -11.70 8.51
C THR A 119 -2.21 -11.84 9.27
N GLY A 120 -3.13 -12.68 8.76
CA GLY A 120 -4.43 -12.92 9.41
C GLY A 120 -4.33 -13.66 10.75
N MET A 121 -3.24 -14.41 10.98
CA MET A 121 -3.03 -15.18 12.21
C MET A 121 -2.77 -14.27 13.43
N GLY A 122 -2.14 -13.12 13.22
CA GLY A 122 -1.88 -12.13 14.27
C GLY A 122 -3.08 -11.24 14.62
N GLY A 123 -4.19 -11.37 13.91
CA GLY A 123 -5.35 -10.49 14.07
C GLY A 123 -5.14 -9.09 13.46
N TYR A 124 -5.99 -8.16 13.86
CA TYR A 124 -5.95 -6.76 13.42
C TYR A 124 -5.76 -5.85 14.63
N VAL A 125 -4.82 -4.94 14.55
CA VAL A 125 -4.57 -3.92 15.58
C VAL A 125 -5.11 -2.57 15.13
N ARG A 126 -4.56 -2.00 14.04
CA ARG A 126 -4.96 -0.68 13.53
C ARG A 126 -4.59 -0.45 12.07
N ASN A 127 -5.18 0.56 11.50
CA ASN A 127 -4.77 1.11 10.21
C ASN A 127 -3.42 1.84 10.35
N LEU A 128 -2.59 1.79 9.31
CA LEU A 128 -1.45 2.69 9.17
C LEU A 128 -1.92 4.06 8.68
N THR A 129 -1.27 5.10 9.18
CA THR A 129 -1.44 6.46 8.69
C THR A 129 -0.72 6.65 7.34
N PRO A 130 -1.06 7.67 6.54
CA PRO A 130 -0.34 7.97 5.30
C PRO A 130 1.15 8.17 5.50
N SER A 131 1.53 8.83 6.59
CA SER A 131 2.93 9.07 6.93
C SER A 131 3.69 7.81 7.31
N GLU A 132 3.05 6.83 7.96
CA GLU A 132 3.65 5.54 8.28
C GLU A 132 3.87 4.69 7.02
N MET A 133 2.96 4.77 6.04
CA MET A 133 3.17 4.15 4.73
C MET A 133 4.33 4.80 3.97
N LEU A 134 4.45 6.15 3.97
CA LEU A 134 5.60 6.86 3.41
C LEU A 134 6.91 6.53 4.14
N ALA A 135 6.85 6.36 5.47
CA ALA A 135 8.03 6.08 6.28
C ALA A 135 8.70 4.74 5.94
N GLN A 136 7.94 3.71 5.54
CA GLN A 136 8.48 2.44 5.06
C GLN A 136 9.38 2.68 3.84
N LEU A 137 8.87 3.40 2.81
CA LEU A 137 9.62 3.72 1.61
C LEU A 137 10.89 4.53 1.91
N GLN A 138 10.76 5.54 2.77
CA GLN A 138 11.88 6.41 3.14
C GLN A 138 12.97 5.66 3.90
N ALA A 139 12.58 4.74 4.80
CA ALA A 139 13.53 3.93 5.55
C ALA A 139 14.31 2.97 4.63
N GLU A 140 13.63 2.33 3.66
CA GLU A 140 14.26 1.48 2.66
C GLU A 140 15.23 2.25 1.76
N GLN A 141 14.80 3.43 1.26
CA GLN A 141 15.66 4.29 0.43
C GLN A 141 16.92 4.74 1.18
N ALA A 142 16.77 5.12 2.44
CA ALA A 142 17.90 5.54 3.28
C ALA A 142 18.85 4.37 3.59
N ASP A 143 18.33 3.18 3.96
CA ASP A 143 19.13 2.00 4.28
C ASP A 143 19.97 1.50 3.09
N ARG A 144 19.40 1.55 1.88
CA ARG A 144 20.04 1.01 0.67
C ARG A 144 20.69 2.08 -0.20
N ASN A 145 20.51 3.35 0.11
CA ASN A 145 20.93 4.50 -0.71
C ASN A 145 20.46 4.37 -2.17
N ILE A 146 19.15 4.14 -2.33
CA ILE A 146 18.50 3.89 -3.64
C ILE A 146 17.28 4.80 -3.80
N ARG A 147 16.75 4.84 -5.02
CA ARG A 147 15.43 5.39 -5.32
C ARG A 147 14.44 4.25 -5.64
N ILE A 148 13.31 4.23 -4.94
CA ILE A 148 12.20 3.32 -5.25
C ILE A 148 11.47 3.85 -6.48
N SER A 149 11.24 2.96 -7.45
CA SER A 149 10.58 3.28 -8.72
C SER A 149 9.12 2.82 -8.75
N ASN A 150 8.79 1.74 -8.05
CA ASN A 150 7.46 1.15 -8.04
C ASN A 150 7.04 0.77 -6.63
N ILE A 151 5.71 0.77 -6.40
CA ILE A 151 5.12 0.42 -5.11
C ILE A 151 4.04 -0.63 -5.33
N VAL A 152 4.02 -1.66 -4.50
CA VAL A 152 2.89 -2.59 -4.42
C VAL A 152 2.33 -2.59 -2.99
N LEU A 153 1.03 -2.35 -2.86
CA LEU A 153 0.31 -2.42 -1.58
C LEU A 153 -0.15 -3.86 -1.39
N MET A 154 0.82 -4.75 -1.10
CA MET A 154 0.65 -6.21 -1.00
C MET A 154 1.29 -6.77 0.28
N GLY A 155 1.69 -5.92 1.21
CA GLY A 155 2.18 -6.28 2.53
C GLY A 155 1.05 -6.64 3.49
N MET A 156 1.24 -6.32 4.77
CA MET A 156 0.23 -6.59 5.80
C MET A 156 -0.98 -5.66 5.65
N GLY A 157 -2.19 -6.24 5.78
CA GLY A 157 -3.46 -5.53 5.77
C GLY A 157 -4.23 -5.61 4.46
N GLU A 158 -5.45 -5.06 4.49
CA GLU A 158 -6.31 -4.85 3.31
C GLU A 158 -6.34 -3.35 2.98
N PRO A 159 -5.74 -2.93 1.87
CA PRO A 159 -5.69 -1.50 1.53
C PRO A 159 -7.05 -0.82 1.43
N LEU A 160 -8.06 -1.51 0.91
CA LEU A 160 -9.41 -0.96 0.77
C LEU A 160 -10.19 -0.91 2.09
N ASP A 161 -9.73 -1.59 3.13
CA ASP A 161 -10.25 -1.43 4.49
C ASP A 161 -9.63 -0.21 5.22
N ASN A 162 -8.46 0.23 4.76
CA ASN A 162 -7.81 1.48 5.17
C ASN A 162 -7.94 2.57 4.09
N PHE A 163 -9.10 2.66 3.44
CA PHE A 163 -9.31 3.39 2.20
C PHE A 163 -8.84 4.84 2.25
N ASP A 164 -9.32 5.62 3.21
CA ASP A 164 -9.05 7.07 3.26
C ASP A 164 -7.56 7.38 3.44
N ASN A 165 -6.87 6.63 4.30
CA ASN A 165 -5.43 6.79 4.50
C ASN A 165 -4.64 6.33 3.27
N VAL A 166 -5.07 5.25 2.61
CA VAL A 166 -4.43 4.76 1.38
C VAL A 166 -4.60 5.79 0.25
N ILE A 167 -5.80 6.34 0.05
CA ILE A 167 -6.01 7.38 -0.97
C ILE A 167 -5.17 8.63 -0.68
N ARG A 168 -5.07 9.02 0.59
CA ARG A 168 -4.19 10.13 0.99
C ARG A 168 -2.72 9.81 0.75
N PHE A 169 -2.26 8.61 1.10
CA PHE A 169 -0.90 8.16 0.80
C PHE A 169 -0.60 8.20 -0.69
N LEU A 170 -1.52 7.73 -1.54
CA LEU A 170 -1.37 7.77 -3.00
C LEU A 170 -1.19 9.19 -3.52
N LYS A 171 -1.97 10.16 -3.00
CA LYS A 171 -1.80 11.58 -3.33
C LYS A 171 -0.42 12.11 -2.93
N LEU A 172 0.01 11.83 -1.70
CA LEU A 172 1.29 12.30 -1.16
C LEU A 172 2.49 11.71 -1.90
N VAL A 173 2.50 10.41 -2.15
CA VAL A 173 3.63 9.73 -2.79
C VAL A 173 3.79 10.11 -4.27
N SER A 174 2.68 10.49 -4.93
CA SER A 174 2.69 10.92 -6.33
C SER A 174 2.82 12.43 -6.54
N ASP A 175 2.84 13.22 -5.46
CA ASP A 175 3.03 14.67 -5.54
C ASP A 175 4.38 15.00 -6.18
N ASP A 176 4.40 15.92 -7.14
CA ASP A 176 5.59 16.31 -7.91
C ASP A 176 6.65 17.01 -7.05
N LYS A 177 6.24 17.62 -5.94
CA LYS A 177 7.12 18.23 -4.92
C LYS A 177 7.54 17.26 -3.83
N GLY A 178 7.01 16.04 -3.85
CA GLY A 178 7.30 14.97 -2.92
C GLY A 178 8.18 13.88 -3.53
N MET A 179 7.83 12.61 -3.29
CA MET A 179 8.58 11.47 -3.82
C MET A 179 8.41 11.29 -5.34
N ASN A 180 7.36 11.86 -5.92
CA ASN A 180 7.06 11.87 -7.34
C ASN A 180 7.05 10.47 -7.99
N ILE A 181 6.37 9.52 -7.33
CA ILE A 181 6.15 8.18 -7.87
C ILE A 181 4.76 8.18 -8.51
N GLY A 182 4.72 8.19 -9.85
CA GLY A 182 3.47 8.30 -10.60
C GLY A 182 2.54 7.09 -10.39
N MET A 183 1.23 7.30 -10.45
CA MET A 183 0.19 6.28 -10.20
C MET A 183 0.35 5.01 -11.03
N ARG A 184 0.91 5.09 -12.25
CA ARG A 184 1.17 3.92 -13.12
C ARG A 184 2.24 2.99 -12.59
N HIS A 185 3.04 3.44 -11.65
CA HIS A 185 4.06 2.68 -10.94
C HIS A 185 3.56 2.10 -9.61
N ILE A 186 2.25 2.20 -9.36
CA ILE A 186 1.64 1.71 -8.12
C ILE A 186 0.61 0.64 -8.44
N SER A 187 0.72 -0.50 -7.74
CA SER A 187 -0.29 -1.55 -7.72
C SER A 187 -0.94 -1.64 -6.35
N LEU A 188 -2.26 -1.62 -6.32
CA LEU A 188 -3.06 -1.80 -5.12
C LEU A 188 -3.72 -3.17 -5.18
N SER A 189 -3.40 -4.04 -4.21
CA SER A 189 -4.05 -5.34 -4.10
C SER A 189 -5.24 -5.28 -3.14
N THR A 190 -6.27 -6.06 -3.42
CA THR A 190 -7.44 -6.20 -2.54
C THR A 190 -7.97 -7.62 -2.55
N CYS A 191 -8.43 -8.07 -1.40
CA CYS A 191 -9.19 -9.33 -1.29
C CYS A 191 -10.63 -9.20 -1.81
N GLY A 192 -11.07 -8.00 -2.23
CA GLY A 192 -12.40 -7.78 -2.82
C GLY A 192 -13.40 -7.10 -1.89
N VAL A 193 -13.05 -5.96 -1.32
CA VAL A 193 -13.98 -5.07 -0.61
C VAL A 193 -14.82 -4.31 -1.65
N VAL A 194 -15.88 -4.95 -2.16
CA VAL A 194 -16.65 -4.55 -3.33
C VAL A 194 -17.09 -3.08 -3.31
N PRO A 195 -17.70 -2.52 -2.25
CA PRO A 195 -18.10 -1.11 -2.24
C PRO A 195 -16.91 -0.16 -2.48
N LYS A 196 -15.74 -0.50 -1.92
CA LYS A 196 -14.54 0.32 -2.06
C LYS A 196 -13.87 0.20 -3.43
N ILE A 197 -14.12 -0.88 -4.17
CA ILE A 197 -13.70 -0.98 -5.58
C ILE A 197 -14.47 0.02 -6.43
N TYR A 198 -15.79 0.18 -6.20
CA TYR A 198 -16.59 1.21 -6.88
C TYR A 198 -16.10 2.62 -6.55
N GLU A 199 -15.91 2.93 -5.26
CA GLU A 199 -15.36 4.24 -4.83
C GLU A 199 -13.98 4.51 -5.45
N LEU A 200 -13.09 3.51 -5.50
CA LEU A 200 -11.77 3.63 -6.13
C LEU A 200 -11.89 3.88 -7.65
N ALA A 201 -12.84 3.23 -8.32
CA ALA A 201 -13.09 3.40 -9.75
C ALA A 201 -13.51 4.84 -10.07
N ASP A 202 -14.39 5.43 -9.25
CA ASP A 202 -14.89 6.80 -9.42
C ASP A 202 -13.79 7.85 -9.26
N LEU A 203 -12.72 7.56 -8.52
CA LEU A 203 -11.55 8.44 -8.42
C LEU A 203 -10.70 8.46 -9.71
N LYS A 204 -10.90 7.52 -10.64
CA LYS A 204 -10.22 7.43 -11.95
C LYS A 204 -8.69 7.48 -11.84
N LEU A 205 -8.14 6.96 -10.77
CA LEU A 205 -6.69 6.87 -10.56
C LEU A 205 -6.08 5.91 -11.59
N GLN A 206 -4.87 6.25 -12.06
CA GLN A 206 -4.18 5.49 -13.11
C GLN A 206 -3.29 4.36 -12.53
N LEU A 207 -3.60 3.87 -11.33
CA LEU A 207 -2.91 2.72 -10.72
C LEU A 207 -3.35 1.39 -11.32
N THR A 208 -2.61 0.32 -11.04
CA THR A 208 -3.02 -1.04 -11.34
C THR A 208 -3.80 -1.60 -10.15
N LEU A 209 -5.03 -2.07 -10.40
CA LEU A 209 -5.78 -2.83 -9.40
C LEU A 209 -5.43 -4.31 -9.53
N SER A 210 -4.94 -4.91 -8.43
CA SER A 210 -4.73 -6.35 -8.29
C SER A 210 -5.82 -6.93 -7.40
N VAL A 211 -6.45 -8.01 -7.84
CA VAL A 211 -7.55 -8.64 -7.10
C VAL A 211 -7.15 -10.06 -6.72
N SER A 212 -7.04 -10.30 -5.42
CA SER A 212 -6.82 -11.63 -4.86
C SER A 212 -8.09 -12.48 -5.03
N LEU A 213 -8.16 -13.22 -6.13
CA LEU A 213 -9.33 -14.05 -6.47
C LEU A 213 -9.22 -15.45 -5.85
N HIS A 214 -8.11 -16.14 -6.10
CA HIS A 214 -7.69 -17.43 -5.53
C HIS A 214 -8.70 -18.58 -5.64
N ALA A 215 -9.81 -18.40 -6.36
CA ALA A 215 -10.80 -19.43 -6.61
C ALA A 215 -11.66 -19.09 -7.82
N PRO A 216 -12.21 -20.09 -8.53
CA PRO A 216 -13.09 -19.84 -9.67
C PRO A 216 -14.55 -19.65 -9.28
N ASN A 217 -14.95 -20.04 -8.05
CA ASN A 217 -16.34 -19.99 -7.58
C ASN A 217 -16.44 -19.72 -6.08
N ASP A 218 -17.65 -19.38 -5.63
CA ASP A 218 -17.95 -19.05 -4.24
C ASP A 218 -17.75 -20.22 -3.28
N GLN A 219 -17.97 -21.45 -3.74
CA GLN A 219 -17.85 -22.64 -2.90
C GLN A 219 -16.41 -22.82 -2.42
N ILE A 220 -15.44 -22.62 -3.30
CA ILE A 220 -14.02 -22.72 -2.98
C ILE A 220 -13.56 -21.42 -2.28
N ARG A 221 -13.92 -20.26 -2.82
CA ARG A 221 -13.47 -18.98 -2.30
C ARG A 221 -13.89 -18.73 -0.86
N SER A 222 -15.14 -19.08 -0.50
CA SER A 222 -15.65 -18.88 0.86
C SER A 222 -14.94 -19.73 1.92
N LYS A 223 -14.25 -20.80 1.52
CA LYS A 223 -13.46 -21.65 2.43
C LYS A 223 -12.10 -21.01 2.75
N THR A 224 -11.51 -20.32 1.79
CA THR A 224 -10.17 -19.75 1.90
C THR A 224 -10.16 -18.27 2.20
N MET A 225 -11.19 -17.54 1.74
CA MET A 225 -11.33 -16.09 1.87
C MET A 225 -12.70 -15.72 2.43
N PRO A 226 -12.83 -15.49 3.75
CA PRO A 226 -14.13 -15.21 4.39
C PRO A 226 -14.86 -13.98 3.86
N VAL A 227 -14.14 -13.01 3.30
CA VAL A 227 -14.72 -11.82 2.65
C VAL A 227 -15.75 -12.18 1.57
N ASN A 228 -15.59 -13.35 0.92
CA ASN A 228 -16.50 -13.85 -0.10
C ASN A 228 -17.92 -14.14 0.42
N ARG A 229 -18.06 -14.38 1.72
CA ARG A 229 -19.38 -14.57 2.36
C ARG A 229 -20.19 -13.28 2.39
N ARG A 230 -19.53 -12.15 2.30
CA ARG A 230 -20.16 -10.83 2.27
C ARG A 230 -20.39 -10.35 0.84
N TRP A 231 -19.43 -10.60 -0.05
CA TRP A 231 -19.48 -10.22 -1.46
C TRP A 231 -18.98 -11.39 -2.28
N GLY A 232 -19.89 -12.02 -3.02
CA GLY A 232 -19.60 -13.17 -3.86
C GLY A 232 -18.77 -12.82 -5.09
N ILE A 233 -18.28 -13.85 -5.79
CA ILE A 233 -17.43 -13.68 -6.97
C ILE A 233 -18.15 -12.87 -8.07
N ASP A 234 -19.45 -13.07 -8.28
CA ASP A 234 -20.16 -12.36 -9.33
C ASP A 234 -20.25 -10.86 -9.04
N GLU A 235 -20.53 -10.44 -7.79
CA GLU A 235 -20.50 -9.05 -7.35
C GLU A 235 -19.07 -8.44 -7.48
N LEU A 236 -18.07 -9.22 -7.10
CA LEU A 236 -16.68 -8.81 -7.20
C LEU A 236 -16.27 -8.56 -8.67
N LEU A 237 -16.62 -9.48 -9.56
CA LEU A 237 -16.30 -9.35 -10.99
C LEU A 237 -17.11 -8.21 -11.65
N GLU A 238 -18.32 -7.93 -11.19
CA GLU A 238 -19.09 -6.77 -11.64
C GLU A 238 -18.39 -5.47 -11.25
N ALA A 239 -17.95 -5.34 -10.00
CA ALA A 239 -17.16 -4.19 -9.56
C ALA A 239 -15.84 -4.05 -10.34
N CYS A 240 -15.18 -5.18 -10.67
CA CYS A 240 -14.00 -5.17 -11.52
C CYS A 240 -14.31 -4.66 -12.94
N ARG A 241 -15.43 -5.08 -13.56
CA ARG A 241 -15.85 -4.55 -14.88
C ARG A 241 -16.15 -3.07 -14.81
N TYR A 242 -16.79 -2.61 -13.74
CA TYR A 242 -17.00 -1.19 -13.51
C TYR A 242 -15.68 -0.41 -13.42
N TYR A 243 -14.71 -0.93 -12.64
CA TYR A 243 -13.38 -0.33 -12.53
C TYR A 243 -12.69 -0.22 -13.90
N LEU A 244 -12.72 -1.30 -14.70
CA LEU A 244 -12.18 -1.32 -16.07
C LEU A 244 -12.81 -0.21 -16.94
N LYS A 245 -14.15 -0.09 -16.88
CA LYS A 245 -14.92 0.90 -17.64
C LYS A 245 -14.55 2.34 -17.25
N MET A 246 -14.41 2.61 -15.95
CA MET A 246 -14.16 3.95 -15.43
C MET A 246 -12.72 4.41 -15.62
N THR A 247 -11.75 3.52 -15.51
CA THR A 247 -10.32 3.84 -15.49
C THR A 247 -9.61 3.53 -16.79
N ASN A 248 -10.16 2.67 -17.61
CA ASN A 248 -9.52 2.08 -18.79
C ASN A 248 -8.15 1.42 -18.46
N ARG A 249 -8.00 0.93 -17.23
CA ARG A 249 -6.77 0.30 -16.72
C ARG A 249 -6.97 -1.20 -16.58
N ARG A 250 -5.98 -1.97 -17.02
CA ARG A 250 -5.94 -3.42 -16.85
C ARG A 250 -5.98 -3.80 -15.38
N ILE A 251 -6.77 -4.84 -15.04
CA ILE A 251 -6.76 -5.50 -13.73
C ILE A 251 -5.81 -6.70 -13.76
N SER A 252 -5.13 -6.95 -12.65
CA SER A 252 -4.40 -8.18 -12.38
C SER A 252 -5.24 -9.05 -11.42
N PHE A 253 -5.50 -10.31 -11.78
CA PHE A 253 -6.07 -11.28 -10.87
C PHE A 253 -4.97 -12.19 -10.32
N GLU A 254 -4.89 -12.29 -9.01
CA GLU A 254 -3.95 -13.17 -8.33
C GLU A 254 -4.63 -14.49 -8.00
N TYR A 255 -3.94 -15.59 -8.32
CA TYR A 255 -4.45 -16.93 -8.13
C TYR A 255 -3.34 -17.84 -7.57
N ALA A 256 -3.31 -17.98 -6.24
CA ALA A 256 -2.44 -18.95 -5.58
C ALA A 256 -3.03 -20.35 -5.77
N MET A 257 -2.32 -21.22 -6.46
CA MET A 257 -2.71 -22.61 -6.64
C MET A 257 -2.44 -23.38 -5.34
N ILE A 258 -3.50 -23.96 -4.79
CA ILE A 258 -3.46 -24.76 -3.56
C ILE A 258 -3.81 -26.18 -3.93
N ASP A 259 -2.90 -27.11 -3.62
CA ASP A 259 -3.01 -28.52 -3.94
C ASP A 259 -4.35 -29.13 -3.46
N ASN A 260 -5.03 -29.82 -4.37
CA ASN A 260 -6.36 -30.46 -4.15
C ASN A 260 -7.48 -29.51 -3.70
N VAL A 261 -7.31 -28.18 -3.87
CA VAL A 261 -8.34 -27.19 -3.51
C VAL A 261 -8.85 -26.43 -4.72
N ASN A 262 -7.97 -25.81 -5.48
CA ASN A 262 -8.34 -24.91 -6.58
C ASN A 262 -7.47 -25.10 -7.86
N ASP A 263 -6.68 -26.15 -7.91
CA ASP A 263 -5.65 -26.43 -8.93
C ASP A 263 -6.10 -27.38 -10.03
N SER A 264 -7.37 -27.84 -10.00
CA SER A 264 -7.88 -28.77 -11.01
C SER A 264 -8.12 -28.09 -12.38
N ASP A 265 -8.07 -28.90 -13.45
CA ASP A 265 -8.47 -28.49 -14.80
C ASP A 265 -9.87 -27.87 -14.87
N ALA A 266 -10.80 -28.36 -14.05
CA ALA A 266 -12.16 -27.82 -13.95
C ALA A 266 -12.14 -26.40 -13.41
N CYS A 267 -11.34 -26.14 -12.36
CA CYS A 267 -11.13 -24.81 -11.80
C CYS A 267 -10.53 -23.85 -12.84
N ALA A 268 -9.53 -24.30 -13.60
CA ALA A 268 -8.91 -23.49 -14.64
C ALA A 268 -9.91 -23.10 -15.76
N ARG A 269 -10.73 -24.07 -16.22
CA ARG A 269 -11.76 -23.81 -17.24
C ARG A 269 -12.86 -22.87 -16.74
N GLU A 270 -13.31 -23.02 -15.49
CA GLU A 270 -14.30 -22.14 -14.90
C GLU A 270 -13.74 -20.72 -14.75
N LEU A 271 -12.50 -20.57 -14.24
CA LEU A 271 -11.81 -19.29 -14.13
C LEU A 271 -11.72 -18.59 -15.49
N ALA A 272 -11.24 -19.31 -16.52
CA ALA A 272 -11.13 -18.78 -17.86
C ALA A 272 -12.47 -18.27 -18.42
N LYS A 273 -13.56 -19.02 -18.18
CA LYS A 273 -14.91 -18.62 -18.60
C LYS A 273 -15.37 -17.32 -17.89
N ARG A 274 -15.10 -17.19 -16.59
CA ARG A 274 -15.50 -16.02 -15.80
C ARG A 274 -14.75 -14.74 -16.17
N LEU A 275 -13.48 -14.87 -16.51
CA LEU A 275 -12.61 -13.74 -16.87
C LEU A 275 -12.63 -13.41 -18.36
N HIS A 276 -13.31 -14.24 -19.18
CA HIS A 276 -13.39 -14.02 -20.63
C HIS A 276 -13.94 -12.64 -20.97
N GLY A 277 -13.25 -11.94 -21.88
CA GLY A 277 -13.63 -10.59 -22.35
C GLY A 277 -13.27 -9.44 -21.39
N MET A 278 -12.64 -9.71 -20.25
CA MET A 278 -12.11 -8.65 -19.38
C MET A 278 -10.69 -8.25 -19.81
N LEU A 279 -10.39 -6.94 -19.77
CA LEU A 279 -9.02 -6.44 -19.93
C LEU A 279 -8.23 -6.76 -18.65
N ALA A 280 -7.80 -8.00 -18.53
CA ALA A 280 -7.16 -8.50 -17.33
C ALA A 280 -6.01 -9.45 -17.65
N VAL A 281 -5.12 -9.63 -16.68
CA VAL A 281 -4.17 -10.74 -16.64
C VAL A 281 -4.43 -11.57 -15.39
N SER A 282 -4.19 -12.86 -15.45
CA SER A 282 -4.13 -13.71 -14.26
C SER A 282 -2.67 -13.98 -13.92
N TYR A 283 -2.31 -13.64 -12.68
CA TYR A 283 -1.03 -14.01 -12.09
C TYR A 283 -1.26 -15.30 -11.31
N THR A 284 -0.90 -16.42 -11.92
CA THR A 284 -1.06 -17.74 -11.32
C THR A 284 0.30 -18.24 -10.87
N HIS A 285 0.42 -18.61 -9.59
CA HIS A 285 1.66 -19.13 -9.01
C HIS A 285 1.37 -20.26 -8.03
N LEU A 286 2.30 -21.18 -7.92
CA LEU A 286 2.30 -22.18 -6.85
C LEU A 286 2.55 -21.47 -5.53
N ARG A 287 1.82 -21.85 -4.49
CA ARG A 287 2.18 -21.44 -3.14
C ARG A 287 3.52 -22.09 -2.80
N ALA A 288 4.56 -21.27 -2.66
CA ALA A 288 5.78 -21.75 -2.08
C ALA A 288 5.47 -22.28 -0.67
N HIS A 289 5.86 -23.50 -0.34
CA HIS A 289 5.92 -23.95 1.03
C HIS A 289 7.04 -23.15 1.70
N GLU A 290 6.67 -22.03 2.30
CA GLU A 290 7.57 -21.38 3.24
C GLU A 290 7.62 -22.28 4.47
N THR A 291 8.70 -23.02 4.54
CA THR A 291 9.09 -23.77 5.73
C THR A 291 9.51 -22.81 6.83
#